data_51a488e0d1a677ac56514029a2afba12
#
_entry.id   51a488e0d1a677ac56514029a2afba12
#
_cell.length_a   1.000
_cell.length_b   1.000
_cell.length_c   1.000
_cell.angle_alpha   90.00
_cell.angle_beta   90.00
_cell.angle_gamma   90.00
#
_symmetry.space_group_name_H-M   'P 1'
#
loop_
_entity.id
_entity.type
_entity.pdbx_description
1 polymer ?
#
loop_
_entity_poly.entity_id
_entity_poly.type
_entity_poly.pdbx_seq_one_letter_code
_entity_poly.pdbx_strand_id
1 'polypeptide(L)'
;MAASTGAIFSCSSREKTPALGSGLIDVHHHILPPDCNAALKRIGVTHTGGVAFPDWSAQTSLRVMDQNEIAAAITSMPYLYLGDISLSRDIMRRGNEFSARLLSDYPKRFGSFAVLPLPDLDAALEELEYALDQLRLDGVVLPTHVDGRYLGDPVLDELFSELNRRKALVFIHPIDPPGECPTNLKFPTSLIEFVFDTTRAIANLIYSGTLEHCPDIRFIVSHAGGTVPYLSWRISLLQYKAGMQEKVPQGVMTYLKRLYYETALSATPNALRSLQELVYPSQILFGSDYPFAPEVLTPLTIRGLKNYKGFDRQTLKSIEYGNALKLFPRIGKG
;
A
#
# COMPACT_ATOMS: atom_id res chain seq x y z
N MET A 1 -61.91 27.52 -2.88
CA MET A 1 -60.81 26.90 -3.60
C MET A 1 -59.52 27.61 -3.15
N ALA A 2 -58.76 26.97 -2.29
CA ALA A 2 -57.46 27.48 -1.84
C ALA A 2 -56.42 26.49 -2.32
N ALA A 3 -55.53 26.93 -3.22
CA ALA A 3 -54.42 26.13 -3.73
C ALA A 3 -53.23 26.22 -2.76
N SER A 4 -52.84 25.10 -2.17
CA SER A 4 -51.67 24.95 -1.34
C SER A 4 -50.44 24.69 -2.26
N THR A 5 -49.54 25.67 -2.31
CA THR A 5 -48.22 25.52 -2.94
C THR A 5 -47.25 24.90 -1.95
N GLY A 6 -46.98 23.61 -2.11
CA GLY A 6 -45.94 22.92 -1.37
C GLY A 6 -44.56 23.32 -1.85
N ALA A 7 -43.79 23.99 -1.00
CA ALA A 7 -42.37 24.27 -1.24
C ALA A 7 -41.55 22.98 -1.01
N ILE A 8 -40.96 22.42 -2.07
CA ILE A 8 -39.99 21.34 -1.98
C ILE A 8 -38.67 21.96 -1.54
N PHE A 9 -38.29 21.80 -0.27
CA PHE A 9 -36.96 22.10 0.20
C PHE A 9 -36.02 20.98 -0.26
N SER A 10 -35.31 21.23 -1.37
CA SER A 10 -34.14 20.43 -1.76
C SER A 10 -32.98 20.77 -0.81
N CYS A 11 -32.80 19.96 0.21
CA CYS A 11 -31.61 20.03 1.07
C CYS A 11 -30.45 19.29 0.37
N SER A 12 -29.78 19.98 -0.54
CA SER A 12 -28.49 19.56 -1.07
C SER A 12 -27.42 19.89 -0.03
N SER A 13 -27.17 18.97 0.89
CA SER A 13 -25.95 19.00 1.71
C SER A 13 -24.77 18.70 0.79
N ARG A 14 -24.10 19.73 0.29
CA ARG A 14 -22.76 19.58 -0.29
C ARG A 14 -21.87 19.09 0.84
N GLU A 15 -21.57 17.79 0.85
CA GLU A 15 -20.52 17.24 1.68
C GLU A 15 -19.24 18.00 1.34
N LYS A 16 -18.68 18.70 2.33
CA LYS A 16 -17.47 19.50 2.14
C LYS A 16 -16.27 18.54 2.07
N THR A 17 -15.67 18.42 0.88
CA THR A 17 -14.36 17.77 0.74
C THR A 17 -13.38 18.40 1.72
N PRO A 18 -12.70 17.62 2.58
CA PRO A 18 -11.72 18.15 3.53
C PRO A 18 -10.61 18.90 2.80
N ALA A 19 -10.20 20.04 3.33
CA ALA A 19 -9.10 20.80 2.75
C ALA A 19 -7.78 20.02 2.90
N LEU A 20 -6.94 20.04 1.86
CA LEU A 20 -5.57 19.53 1.94
C LEU A 20 -4.82 20.27 3.07
N GLY A 21 -4.22 19.49 4.00
CA GLY A 21 -3.56 20.03 5.21
C GLY A 21 -4.42 20.00 6.47
N SER A 22 -5.69 19.52 6.37
CA SER A 22 -6.54 19.25 7.53
C SER A 22 -7.20 17.88 7.54
N GLY A 23 -7.19 17.15 6.41
CA GLY A 23 -7.72 15.79 6.27
C GLY A 23 -6.60 14.74 6.16
N LEU A 24 -6.96 13.48 6.39
CA LEU A 24 -6.02 12.37 6.27
C LEU A 24 -5.57 12.14 4.82
N ILE A 25 -4.35 11.63 4.64
CA ILE A 25 -3.90 11.05 3.36
C ILE A 25 -3.73 9.55 3.57
N ASP A 26 -4.57 8.79 2.90
CA ASP A 26 -4.59 7.34 2.95
C ASP A 26 -3.60 6.78 1.92
N VAL A 27 -2.49 6.18 2.36
CA VAL A 27 -1.48 5.63 1.44
C VAL A 27 -1.69 4.15 1.13
N HIS A 28 -2.73 3.54 1.68
CA HIS A 28 -3.10 2.14 1.44
C HIS A 28 -4.59 2.04 1.09
N HIS A 29 -4.89 2.30 -0.16
CA HIS A 29 -6.26 2.31 -0.69
C HIS A 29 -6.29 1.51 -1.99
N HIS A 30 -7.13 0.51 -2.07
CA HIS A 30 -7.20 -0.33 -3.27
C HIS A 30 -8.23 0.14 -4.26
N ILE A 31 -7.97 -0.15 -5.53
CA ILE A 31 -8.93 -0.03 -6.61
C ILE A 31 -9.09 -1.38 -7.31
N LEU A 32 -10.25 -1.62 -7.85
CA LEU A 32 -10.51 -2.73 -8.75
C LEU A 32 -11.28 -2.19 -9.98
N PRO A 33 -10.56 -1.74 -11.03
CA PRO A 33 -11.18 -1.18 -12.21
C PRO A 33 -12.25 -2.12 -12.77
N PRO A 34 -13.46 -1.63 -13.14
CA PRO A 34 -14.57 -2.48 -13.58
C PRO A 34 -14.23 -3.44 -14.71
N ASP A 35 -13.46 -2.97 -15.71
CA ASP A 35 -13.04 -3.79 -16.84
C ASP A 35 -12.05 -4.89 -16.43
N CYS A 36 -11.13 -4.58 -15.51
CA CYS A 36 -10.20 -5.56 -14.93
C CYS A 36 -10.97 -6.60 -14.12
N ASN A 37 -11.89 -6.16 -13.24
CA ASN A 37 -12.76 -7.05 -12.47
C ASN A 37 -13.58 -7.98 -13.36
N ALA A 38 -14.17 -7.44 -14.43
CA ALA A 38 -14.93 -8.23 -15.40
C ALA A 38 -14.03 -9.25 -16.13
N ALA A 39 -12.80 -8.90 -16.46
CA ALA A 39 -11.83 -9.82 -17.08
C ALA A 39 -11.43 -10.95 -16.12
N LEU A 40 -11.15 -10.62 -14.86
CA LEU A 40 -10.82 -11.59 -13.80
C LEU A 40 -11.98 -12.56 -13.53
N LYS A 41 -13.19 -12.06 -13.42
CA LYS A 41 -14.39 -12.89 -13.22
C LYS A 41 -14.59 -13.90 -14.36
N ARG A 42 -14.29 -13.52 -15.63
CA ARG A 42 -14.40 -14.44 -16.78
C ARG A 42 -13.48 -15.64 -16.71
N ILE A 43 -12.33 -15.50 -16.05
CA ILE A 43 -11.36 -16.59 -15.83
C ILE A 43 -11.49 -17.25 -14.46
N GLY A 44 -12.57 -16.93 -13.72
CA GLY A 44 -12.85 -17.54 -12.42
C GLY A 44 -12.05 -16.96 -11.24
N VAL A 45 -11.28 -15.88 -11.43
CA VAL A 45 -10.55 -15.20 -10.38
C VAL A 45 -11.45 -14.18 -9.71
N THR A 46 -11.92 -14.47 -8.51
CA THR A 46 -12.91 -13.68 -7.77
C THR A 46 -12.51 -13.33 -6.35
N HIS A 47 -11.34 -13.82 -5.89
CA HIS A 47 -10.85 -13.66 -4.53
C HIS A 47 -9.33 -13.41 -4.53
N THR A 48 -8.84 -12.79 -3.47
CA THR A 48 -7.41 -12.71 -3.12
C THR A 48 -7.27 -12.74 -1.61
N GLY A 49 -6.26 -13.41 -1.07
CA GLY A 49 -6.04 -13.53 0.38
C GLY A 49 -7.21 -14.14 1.14
N GLY A 50 -8.03 -14.97 0.47
CA GLY A 50 -9.25 -15.54 1.04
C GLY A 50 -10.42 -14.55 1.13
N VAL A 51 -10.31 -13.34 0.55
CA VAL A 51 -11.33 -12.30 0.54
C VAL A 51 -11.88 -12.13 -0.87
N ALA A 52 -13.21 -12.07 -1.01
CA ALA A 52 -13.87 -11.81 -2.29
C ALA A 52 -13.56 -10.40 -2.81
N PHE A 53 -13.45 -10.26 -4.14
CA PHE A 53 -13.28 -8.94 -4.74
C PHE A 53 -14.47 -8.04 -4.44
N PRO A 54 -14.22 -6.86 -3.86
CA PRO A 54 -15.27 -5.89 -3.57
C PRO A 54 -15.84 -5.28 -4.87
N ASP A 55 -17.10 -4.88 -4.83
CA ASP A 55 -17.65 -3.99 -5.84
C ASP A 55 -17.10 -2.58 -5.59
N TRP A 56 -16.29 -2.12 -6.54
CA TRP A 56 -15.57 -0.85 -6.42
C TRP A 56 -16.00 0.14 -7.52
N SER A 57 -16.06 1.41 -7.15
CA SER A 57 -16.15 2.54 -8.08
C SER A 57 -15.45 3.77 -7.49
N ALA A 58 -15.04 4.71 -8.35
CA ALA A 58 -14.44 5.97 -7.90
C ALA A 58 -15.42 6.75 -6.99
N GLN A 59 -16.70 6.75 -7.30
CA GLN A 59 -17.75 7.42 -6.53
C GLN A 59 -17.89 6.81 -5.14
N THR A 60 -17.82 5.48 -5.02
CA THR A 60 -17.88 4.80 -3.73
C THR A 60 -16.65 5.14 -2.87
N SER A 61 -15.43 5.14 -3.47
CA SER A 61 -14.23 5.58 -2.78
C SER A 61 -14.35 7.03 -2.30
N LEU A 62 -14.75 7.96 -3.18
CA LEU A 62 -14.92 9.37 -2.80
C LEU A 62 -15.92 9.55 -1.67
N ARG A 63 -17.05 8.86 -1.69
CA ARG A 63 -18.03 8.88 -0.60
C ARG A 63 -17.40 8.42 0.73
N VAL A 64 -16.70 7.30 0.73
CA VAL A 64 -16.05 6.76 1.94
C VAL A 64 -14.96 7.71 2.44
N MET A 65 -14.17 8.28 1.53
CA MET A 65 -13.15 9.28 1.85
C MET A 65 -13.78 10.51 2.51
N ASP A 66 -14.86 11.05 1.93
CA ASP A 66 -15.55 12.25 2.46
C ASP A 66 -16.16 11.99 3.83
N GLN A 67 -16.80 10.84 4.03
CA GLN A 67 -17.36 10.43 5.32
C GLN A 67 -16.32 10.26 6.43
N ASN A 68 -15.07 9.98 6.08
CA ASN A 68 -13.98 9.70 7.01
C ASN A 68 -12.89 10.81 7.06
N GLU A 69 -13.16 11.98 6.49
CA GLU A 69 -12.23 13.11 6.44
C GLU A 69 -10.90 12.76 5.74
N ILE A 70 -10.91 11.82 4.79
CA ILE A 70 -9.76 11.47 3.95
C ILE A 70 -9.71 12.44 2.77
N ALA A 71 -8.72 13.33 2.79
CA ALA A 71 -8.57 14.36 1.76
C ALA A 71 -8.05 13.77 0.44
N ALA A 72 -7.14 12.79 0.52
CA ALA A 72 -6.60 12.09 -0.64
C ALA A 72 -6.28 10.63 -0.31
N ALA A 73 -6.30 9.78 -1.34
CA ALA A 73 -5.90 8.38 -1.25
C ALA A 73 -4.87 8.04 -2.33
N ILE A 74 -3.83 7.29 -1.96
CA ILE A 74 -2.88 6.71 -2.90
C ILE A 74 -3.32 5.29 -3.18
N THR A 75 -3.74 5.06 -4.39
CA THR A 75 -4.39 3.82 -4.79
C THR A 75 -3.41 2.78 -5.31
N SER A 76 -3.78 1.50 -5.20
CA SER A 76 -3.10 0.39 -5.86
C SER A 76 -4.12 -0.65 -6.31
N MET A 77 -3.91 -1.23 -7.48
CA MET A 77 -4.61 -2.46 -7.85
C MET A 77 -3.94 -3.64 -7.12
N PRO A 78 -4.70 -4.65 -6.63
CA PRO A 78 -4.08 -5.82 -6.05
C PRO A 78 -3.20 -6.54 -7.09
N TYR A 79 -2.03 -7.01 -6.66
CA TYR A 79 -1.21 -7.87 -7.50
C TYR A 79 -1.86 -9.24 -7.64
N LEU A 80 -1.98 -9.73 -8.86
CA LEU A 80 -2.59 -11.02 -9.17
C LEU A 80 -1.70 -11.79 -10.13
N TYR A 81 -1.19 -12.93 -9.67
CA TYR A 81 -0.52 -13.88 -10.55
C TYR A 81 -1.58 -14.76 -11.25
N LEU A 82 -1.70 -14.63 -12.57
CA LEU A 82 -2.77 -15.27 -13.35
C LEU A 82 -2.32 -16.55 -14.08
N GLY A 83 -1.05 -16.94 -13.96
CA GLY A 83 -0.48 -18.09 -14.68
C GLY A 83 -0.31 -17.88 -16.20
N ASP A 84 -0.95 -16.84 -16.76
CA ASP A 84 -0.83 -16.41 -18.15
C ASP A 84 -0.18 -15.03 -18.18
N ILE A 85 1.03 -14.94 -18.72
CA ILE A 85 1.84 -13.71 -18.78
C ILE A 85 1.15 -12.67 -19.67
N SER A 86 0.62 -13.07 -20.84
CA SER A 86 -0.02 -12.15 -21.78
C SER A 86 -1.27 -11.51 -21.18
N LEU A 87 -2.09 -12.31 -20.51
CA LEU A 87 -3.29 -11.83 -19.81
C LEU A 87 -2.92 -10.94 -18.62
N SER A 88 -1.87 -11.31 -17.86
CA SER A 88 -1.38 -10.50 -16.75
C SER A 88 -0.92 -9.13 -17.22
N ARG A 89 -0.12 -9.08 -18.30
CA ARG A 89 0.33 -7.81 -18.93
C ARG A 89 -0.84 -6.94 -19.35
N ASP A 90 -1.85 -7.51 -20.04
CA ASP A 90 -3.02 -6.77 -20.50
C ASP A 90 -3.85 -6.20 -19.34
N ILE A 91 -4.13 -7.01 -18.32
CA ILE A 91 -4.91 -6.56 -17.16
C ILE A 91 -4.17 -5.48 -16.36
N MET A 92 -2.86 -5.65 -16.12
CA MET A 92 -2.06 -4.69 -15.36
C MET A 92 -1.90 -3.37 -16.12
N ARG A 93 -1.64 -3.40 -17.43
CA ARG A 93 -1.59 -2.22 -18.30
C ARG A 93 -2.92 -1.45 -18.23
N ARG A 94 -4.05 -2.11 -18.42
CA ARG A 94 -5.37 -1.47 -18.33
C ARG A 94 -5.65 -0.90 -16.94
N GLY A 95 -5.19 -1.59 -15.89
CA GLY A 95 -5.27 -1.10 -14.51
C GLY A 95 -4.48 0.18 -14.29
N ASN A 96 -3.24 0.24 -14.79
CA ASN A 96 -2.38 1.42 -14.71
C ASN A 96 -2.94 2.59 -15.52
N GLU A 97 -3.45 2.35 -16.73
CA GLU A 97 -4.11 3.38 -17.54
C GLU A 97 -5.41 3.88 -16.89
N PHE A 98 -6.18 3.00 -16.24
CA PHE A 98 -7.34 3.42 -15.45
C PHE A 98 -6.91 4.30 -14.28
N SER A 99 -5.84 3.95 -13.57
CA SER A 99 -5.27 4.76 -12.50
C SER A 99 -4.89 6.15 -13.02
N ALA A 100 -4.23 6.24 -14.17
CA ALA A 100 -3.87 7.54 -14.76
C ALA A 100 -5.11 8.40 -15.10
N ARG A 101 -6.17 7.79 -15.62
CA ARG A 101 -7.46 8.50 -15.83
C ARG A 101 -8.05 8.97 -14.51
N LEU A 102 -8.05 8.12 -13.48
CA LEU A 102 -8.55 8.47 -12.15
C LEU A 102 -7.79 9.68 -11.56
N LEU A 103 -6.46 9.73 -11.73
CA LEU A 103 -5.64 10.87 -11.32
C LEU A 103 -5.99 12.14 -12.10
N SER A 104 -6.26 12.03 -13.40
CA SER A 104 -6.66 13.14 -14.24
C SER A 104 -8.04 13.69 -13.87
N ASP A 105 -9.00 12.80 -13.60
CA ASP A 105 -10.37 13.16 -13.26
C ASP A 105 -10.47 13.78 -11.85
N TYR A 106 -9.60 13.33 -10.92
CA TYR A 106 -9.61 13.74 -9.52
C TYR A 106 -8.20 14.07 -9.00
N PRO A 107 -7.51 15.08 -9.56
CA PRO A 107 -6.06 15.28 -9.38
C PRO A 107 -5.62 15.57 -7.94
N LYS A 108 -6.53 16.02 -7.08
CA LYS A 108 -6.26 16.30 -5.65
C LYS A 108 -6.77 15.20 -4.70
N ARG A 109 -7.50 14.24 -5.25
CA ARG A 109 -8.13 13.19 -4.46
C ARG A 109 -7.41 11.86 -4.56
N PHE A 110 -6.74 11.59 -5.69
CA PHE A 110 -6.09 10.31 -5.91
C PHE A 110 -4.62 10.47 -6.33
N GLY A 111 -3.78 9.61 -5.76
CA GLY A 111 -2.51 9.19 -6.24
C GLY A 111 -2.57 7.71 -6.61
N SER A 112 -1.53 7.14 -7.24
CA SER A 112 -1.54 5.71 -7.55
C SER A 112 -0.16 5.12 -7.68
N PHE A 113 -0.03 3.88 -7.21
CA PHE A 113 1.07 2.99 -7.50
C PHE A 113 0.74 2.13 -8.72
N ALA A 114 1.69 2.00 -9.63
CA ALA A 114 1.60 1.09 -10.76
C ALA A 114 1.77 -0.36 -10.31
N VAL A 115 1.05 -1.28 -10.94
CA VAL A 115 1.28 -2.73 -10.82
C VAL A 115 2.11 -3.21 -12.00
N LEU A 116 3.09 -4.11 -11.76
CA LEU A 116 4.03 -4.60 -12.77
C LEU A 116 3.77 -6.07 -13.12
N PRO A 117 3.88 -6.48 -14.39
CA PRO A 117 3.56 -7.83 -14.86
C PRO A 117 4.67 -8.86 -14.55
N LEU A 118 5.10 -8.93 -13.28
CA LEU A 118 6.00 -9.97 -12.79
C LEU A 118 5.32 -11.35 -12.90
N PRO A 119 6.04 -12.44 -13.13
CA PRO A 119 7.50 -12.58 -13.10
C PRO A 119 8.25 -12.23 -14.39
N ASP A 120 7.57 -11.76 -15.44
CA ASP A 120 8.23 -11.34 -16.69
C ASP A 120 8.99 -10.04 -16.45
N LEU A 121 10.31 -10.13 -16.26
CA LEU A 121 11.15 -8.99 -15.90
C LEU A 121 11.23 -7.94 -17.01
N ASP A 122 11.36 -8.36 -18.25
CA ASP A 122 11.43 -7.45 -19.40
C ASP A 122 10.13 -6.65 -19.51
N ALA A 123 8.98 -7.34 -19.42
CA ALA A 123 7.68 -6.69 -19.41
C ALA A 123 7.48 -5.78 -18.20
N ALA A 124 8.00 -6.16 -17.03
CA ALA A 124 7.92 -5.34 -15.83
C ALA A 124 8.74 -4.05 -15.96
N LEU A 125 9.91 -4.10 -16.59
CA LEU A 125 10.74 -2.91 -16.87
C LEU A 125 10.09 -1.99 -17.90
N GLU A 126 9.53 -2.54 -18.98
CA GLU A 126 8.75 -1.78 -19.97
C GLU A 126 7.54 -1.09 -19.33
N GLU A 127 6.81 -1.83 -18.48
CA GLU A 127 5.63 -1.28 -17.78
C GLU A 127 6.02 -0.22 -16.75
N LEU A 128 7.15 -0.41 -16.04
CA LEU A 128 7.69 0.56 -15.10
C LEU A 128 7.97 1.90 -15.78
N GLU A 129 8.66 1.86 -16.93
CA GLU A 129 8.93 3.06 -17.73
C GLU A 129 7.63 3.73 -18.20
N TYR A 130 6.72 2.95 -18.78
CA TYR A 130 5.44 3.47 -19.24
C TYR A 130 4.63 4.12 -18.12
N ALA A 131 4.51 3.43 -16.99
CA ALA A 131 3.71 3.89 -15.86
C ALA A 131 4.27 5.16 -15.20
N LEU A 132 5.59 5.25 -15.02
CA LEU A 132 6.19 6.40 -14.34
C LEU A 132 6.46 7.58 -15.28
N ASP A 133 6.86 7.31 -16.54
CA ASP A 133 7.28 8.38 -17.46
C ASP A 133 6.16 8.91 -18.35
N GLN A 134 5.23 8.03 -18.77
CA GLN A 134 4.11 8.42 -19.63
C GLN A 134 2.82 8.63 -18.84
N LEU A 135 2.43 7.68 -18.01
CA LEU A 135 1.21 7.77 -17.20
C LEU A 135 1.39 8.67 -15.97
N ARG A 136 2.63 8.95 -15.55
CA ARG A 136 2.94 9.82 -14.40
C ARG A 136 2.36 9.32 -13.08
N LEU A 137 2.30 8.01 -12.88
CA LEU A 137 1.92 7.42 -11.61
C LEU A 137 2.98 7.71 -10.54
N ASP A 138 2.61 7.66 -9.26
CA ASP A 138 3.42 8.18 -8.16
C ASP A 138 4.51 7.21 -7.67
N GLY A 139 4.46 5.94 -8.07
CA GLY A 139 5.39 4.88 -7.71
C GLY A 139 4.89 3.53 -8.17
N VAL A 140 5.39 2.46 -7.58
CA VAL A 140 4.97 1.08 -7.91
C VAL A 140 4.54 0.31 -6.67
N VAL A 141 3.61 -0.63 -6.83
CA VAL A 141 3.30 -1.65 -5.83
C VAL A 141 3.98 -2.95 -6.23
N LEU A 142 4.70 -3.56 -5.28
CA LEU A 142 5.31 -4.87 -5.46
C LEU A 142 4.68 -5.88 -4.48
N PRO A 143 4.42 -7.12 -4.92
CA PRO A 143 4.05 -8.19 -4.02
C PRO A 143 5.25 -8.55 -3.13
N THR A 144 5.01 -9.19 -1.99
CA THR A 144 6.06 -9.67 -1.08
C THR A 144 7.00 -10.70 -1.69
N HIS A 145 6.48 -11.47 -2.65
CA HIS A 145 7.25 -12.42 -3.44
C HIS A 145 6.68 -12.54 -4.85
N VAL A 146 7.49 -13.07 -5.77
CA VAL A 146 7.12 -13.34 -7.15
C VAL A 146 7.45 -14.80 -7.44
N ASP A 147 6.45 -15.60 -7.77
CA ASP A 147 6.61 -17.04 -8.03
C ASP A 147 7.39 -17.76 -6.90
N GLY A 148 7.03 -17.47 -5.65
CA GLY A 148 7.67 -18.03 -4.46
C GLY A 148 9.04 -17.44 -4.08
N ARG A 149 9.58 -16.53 -4.85
CA ARG A 149 10.85 -15.83 -4.60
C ARG A 149 10.57 -14.50 -3.93
N TYR A 150 11.00 -14.34 -2.69
CA TYR A 150 10.82 -13.11 -1.94
C TYR A 150 11.60 -11.94 -2.53
N LEU A 151 11.08 -10.72 -2.35
CA LEU A 151 11.77 -9.49 -2.73
C LEU A 151 13.21 -9.50 -2.16
N GLY A 152 14.19 -9.15 -3.00
CA GLY A 152 15.62 -9.32 -2.72
C GLY A 152 16.23 -10.61 -3.28
N ASP A 153 15.44 -11.46 -3.98
CA ASP A 153 16.01 -12.54 -4.79
C ASP A 153 16.79 -11.93 -5.96
N PRO A 154 18.00 -12.45 -6.29
CA PRO A 154 18.83 -11.91 -7.36
C PRO A 154 18.15 -11.82 -8.74
N VAL A 155 17.12 -12.60 -9.00
CA VAL A 155 16.34 -12.50 -10.25
C VAL A 155 15.68 -11.12 -10.42
N LEU A 156 15.48 -10.37 -9.33
CA LEU A 156 14.87 -9.04 -9.32
C LEU A 156 15.90 -7.90 -9.27
N ASP A 157 17.23 -8.19 -9.30
CA ASP A 157 18.28 -7.18 -9.13
C ASP A 157 18.21 -6.07 -10.18
N GLU A 158 17.88 -6.42 -11.43
CA GLU A 158 17.73 -5.43 -12.52
C GLU A 158 16.55 -4.48 -12.24
N LEU A 159 15.42 -5.02 -11.80
CA LEU A 159 14.27 -4.20 -11.40
C LEU A 159 14.62 -3.28 -10.23
N PHE A 160 15.30 -3.78 -9.20
CA PHE A 160 15.72 -2.96 -8.07
C PHE A 160 16.73 -1.90 -8.47
N SER A 161 17.65 -2.20 -9.38
CA SER A 161 18.61 -1.24 -9.92
C SER A 161 17.91 -0.10 -10.65
N GLU A 162 16.91 -0.40 -11.47
CA GLU A 162 16.14 0.62 -12.19
C GLU A 162 15.25 1.44 -11.23
N LEU A 163 14.59 0.81 -10.25
CA LEU A 163 13.85 1.50 -9.21
C LEU A 163 14.74 2.44 -8.39
N ASN A 164 15.96 2.00 -8.08
CA ASN A 164 16.95 2.82 -7.37
C ASN A 164 17.41 4.02 -8.20
N ARG A 165 17.74 3.81 -9.48
CA ARG A 165 18.11 4.88 -10.42
C ARG A 165 17.03 5.95 -10.50
N ARG A 166 15.75 5.54 -10.44
CA ARG A 166 14.58 6.44 -10.48
C ARG A 166 14.26 7.06 -9.12
N LYS A 167 14.91 6.64 -8.02
CA LYS A 167 14.56 7.01 -6.64
C LYS A 167 13.08 6.77 -6.35
N ALA A 168 12.59 5.63 -6.82
CA ALA A 168 11.17 5.32 -6.85
C ALA A 168 10.57 5.18 -5.44
N LEU A 169 9.26 5.46 -5.34
CA LEU A 169 8.42 4.99 -4.25
C LEU A 169 7.97 3.57 -4.55
N VAL A 170 8.18 2.66 -3.61
CA VAL A 170 7.79 1.26 -3.72
C VAL A 170 6.89 0.91 -2.54
N PHE A 171 5.65 0.59 -2.81
CA PHE A 171 4.72 0.06 -1.82
C PHE A 171 4.79 -1.46 -1.84
N ILE A 172 5.15 -2.09 -0.72
CA ILE A 172 5.18 -3.55 -0.58
C ILE A 172 3.87 -4.01 0.03
N HIS A 173 3.13 -4.81 -0.74
CA HIS A 173 1.87 -5.38 -0.30
C HIS A 173 1.93 -6.91 -0.28
N PRO A 174 1.49 -7.57 0.79
CA PRO A 174 1.48 -9.03 0.89
C PRO A 174 0.50 -9.66 -0.10
N ILE A 175 0.83 -10.88 -0.45
CA ILE A 175 -0.05 -11.82 -1.14
C ILE A 175 -0.07 -13.14 -0.36
N ASP A 176 -0.84 -14.10 -0.83
CA ASP A 176 -0.82 -15.44 -0.22
C ASP A 176 0.61 -16.01 -0.24
N PRO A 177 1.12 -16.53 0.89
CA PRO A 177 2.49 -17.04 0.96
C PRO A 177 2.70 -18.19 -0.02
N PRO A 178 3.94 -18.40 -0.53
CA PRO A 178 4.21 -19.43 -1.50
C PRO A 178 4.03 -20.83 -0.90
N GLY A 179 3.48 -21.74 -1.70
CA GLY A 179 3.21 -23.12 -1.31
C GLY A 179 1.86 -23.29 -0.61
N GLU A 180 1.59 -24.52 -0.14
CA GLU A 180 0.39 -24.80 0.64
C GLU A 180 0.56 -24.21 2.05
N CYS A 181 -0.45 -23.46 2.52
CA CYS A 181 -0.48 -23.03 3.92
C CYS A 181 -0.50 -24.29 4.82
N PRO A 182 0.50 -24.50 5.67
CA PRO A 182 0.65 -25.74 6.43
C PRO A 182 -0.48 -25.96 7.46
N THR A 183 -1.34 -24.97 7.64
CA THR A 183 -2.45 -25.01 8.61
C THR A 183 -3.77 -24.85 7.86
N ASN A 184 -4.64 -25.85 7.98
CA ASN A 184 -6.01 -25.78 7.47
C ASN A 184 -6.87 -24.87 8.36
N LEU A 185 -6.51 -23.58 8.40
CA LEU A 185 -7.24 -22.58 9.16
C LEU A 185 -8.52 -22.21 8.39
N LYS A 186 -9.63 -22.07 9.13
CA LYS A 186 -10.96 -21.80 8.55
C LYS A 186 -11.28 -20.30 8.51
N PHE A 187 -10.29 -19.46 8.21
CA PHE A 187 -10.44 -18.02 8.05
C PHE A 187 -9.51 -17.54 6.94
N PRO A 188 -9.72 -16.32 6.39
CA PRO A 188 -8.91 -15.78 5.31
C PRO A 188 -7.42 -15.76 5.64
N THR A 189 -6.57 -16.12 4.69
CA THR A 189 -5.09 -16.07 4.83
C THR A 189 -4.60 -14.65 5.11
N SER A 190 -5.32 -13.65 4.60
CA SER A 190 -5.03 -12.24 4.88
C SER A 190 -5.01 -11.89 6.38
N LEU A 191 -5.69 -12.66 7.24
CA LEU A 191 -5.76 -12.35 8.68
C LEU A 191 -4.40 -12.52 9.40
N ILE A 192 -3.66 -13.57 9.06
CA ILE A 192 -2.37 -13.91 9.70
C ILE A 192 -1.24 -13.94 8.68
N GLU A 193 -1.42 -14.68 7.58
CA GLU A 193 -0.31 -14.96 6.67
C GLU A 193 0.23 -13.69 6.00
N PHE A 194 -0.60 -12.72 5.68
CA PHE A 194 -0.17 -11.46 5.07
C PHE A 194 0.85 -10.71 5.93
N VAL A 195 0.64 -10.61 7.24
CA VAL A 195 1.58 -9.91 8.13
C VAL A 195 2.89 -10.68 8.29
N PHE A 196 2.85 -12.02 8.26
CA PHE A 196 4.06 -12.84 8.26
C PHE A 196 4.78 -12.81 6.91
N ASP A 197 4.06 -12.75 5.82
CA ASP A 197 4.63 -12.67 4.48
C ASP A 197 5.36 -11.35 4.26
N THR A 198 4.76 -10.22 4.66
CA THR A 198 5.44 -8.92 4.74
C THR A 198 6.73 -9.01 5.56
N THR A 199 6.69 -9.69 6.69
CA THR A 199 7.86 -9.87 7.57
C THR A 199 8.98 -10.63 6.88
N ARG A 200 8.66 -11.71 6.15
CA ARG A 200 9.64 -12.50 5.37
C ARG A 200 10.27 -11.67 4.27
N ALA A 201 9.45 -10.91 3.52
CA ALA A 201 9.95 -10.04 2.45
C ALA A 201 10.93 -8.98 2.96
N ILE A 202 10.60 -8.30 4.07
CA ILE A 202 11.49 -7.29 4.67
C ILE A 202 12.79 -7.95 5.16
N ALA A 203 12.73 -9.08 5.84
CA ALA A 203 13.91 -9.80 6.29
C ALA A 203 14.80 -10.23 5.12
N ASN A 204 14.21 -10.68 4.00
CA ASN A 204 14.96 -11.04 2.81
C ASN A 204 15.60 -9.83 2.13
N LEU A 205 14.88 -8.71 1.97
CA LEU A 205 15.44 -7.46 1.42
C LEU A 205 16.66 -6.95 2.21
N ILE A 206 16.66 -7.15 3.54
CA ILE A 206 17.79 -6.79 4.39
C ILE A 206 18.98 -7.72 4.11
N TYR A 207 18.78 -9.03 4.22
CA TYR A 207 19.88 -10.00 4.17
C TYR A 207 20.33 -10.43 2.77
N SER A 208 19.58 -10.08 1.73
CA SER A 208 20.09 -10.10 0.35
C SER A 208 21.10 -8.97 0.09
N GLY A 209 21.05 -7.90 0.89
CA GLY A 209 21.82 -6.68 0.67
C GLY A 209 21.10 -5.67 -0.22
N THR A 210 19.89 -5.96 -0.66
CA THR A 210 19.13 -5.06 -1.57
C THR A 210 18.95 -3.67 -0.97
N LEU A 211 18.64 -3.57 0.35
CA LEU A 211 18.49 -2.26 1.01
C LEU A 211 19.82 -1.48 1.12
N GLU A 212 20.96 -2.17 1.09
CA GLU A 212 22.28 -1.51 1.04
C GLU A 212 22.61 -1.04 -0.38
N HIS A 213 22.41 -1.93 -1.38
CA HIS A 213 22.76 -1.65 -2.77
C HIS A 213 21.81 -0.66 -3.45
N CYS A 214 20.57 -0.56 -2.95
CA CYS A 214 19.52 0.29 -3.51
C CYS A 214 19.03 1.34 -2.49
N PRO A 215 19.92 2.24 -2.00
CA PRO A 215 19.63 3.16 -0.91
C PRO A 215 18.64 4.28 -1.28
N ASP A 216 18.45 4.56 -2.56
CA ASP A 216 17.58 5.66 -3.03
C ASP A 216 16.10 5.24 -3.18
N ILE A 217 15.79 3.94 -3.10
CA ILE A 217 14.42 3.47 -3.10
C ILE A 217 13.75 3.83 -1.76
N ARG A 218 12.56 4.43 -1.84
CA ARG A 218 11.73 4.73 -0.66
C ARG A 218 10.65 3.66 -0.54
N PHE A 219 10.86 2.71 0.36
CA PHE A 219 9.92 1.63 0.60
C PHE A 219 8.84 2.03 1.61
N ILE A 220 7.58 1.78 1.26
CA ILE A 220 6.44 1.81 2.16
C ILE A 220 6.01 0.37 2.37
N VAL A 221 5.88 -0.05 3.62
CA VAL A 221 5.48 -1.41 3.98
C VAL A 221 4.10 -1.41 4.63
N SER A 222 3.27 -2.36 4.20
CA SER A 222 1.88 -2.45 4.63
C SER A 222 1.72 -2.98 6.06
N HIS A 223 0.56 -2.67 6.68
CA HIS A 223 0.10 -3.24 7.96
C HIS A 223 1.14 -3.08 9.09
N ALA A 224 1.67 -1.87 9.26
CA ALA A 224 2.75 -1.56 10.22
C ALA A 224 4.01 -2.43 10.06
N GLY A 225 4.29 -2.92 8.83
CA GLY A 225 5.41 -3.81 8.54
C GLY A 225 5.20 -5.25 9.03
N GLY A 226 3.94 -5.66 9.20
CA GLY A 226 3.60 -6.98 9.69
C GLY A 226 4.06 -7.20 11.13
N THR A 227 4.86 -8.23 11.36
CA THR A 227 5.41 -8.53 12.68
C THR A 227 6.84 -7.98 12.88
N VAL A 228 7.39 -7.25 11.91
CA VAL A 228 8.76 -6.70 11.97
C VAL A 228 9.01 -5.87 13.23
N PRO A 229 8.14 -4.95 13.66
CA PRO A 229 8.39 -4.17 14.86
C PRO A 229 8.62 -5.04 16.10
N TYR A 230 7.82 -6.08 16.29
CA TYR A 230 7.96 -7.04 17.37
C TYR A 230 9.22 -7.91 17.22
N LEU A 231 9.53 -8.35 16.00
CA LEU A 231 10.64 -9.26 15.70
C LEU A 231 11.96 -8.54 15.39
N SER A 232 12.02 -7.23 15.41
CA SER A 232 13.17 -6.43 14.96
C SER A 232 14.49 -6.85 15.61
N TRP A 233 14.49 -7.04 16.93
CA TRP A 233 15.65 -7.56 17.63
C TRP A 233 16.04 -8.96 17.16
N ARG A 234 15.07 -9.88 17.05
CA ARG A 234 15.33 -11.25 16.59
C ARG A 234 15.88 -11.28 15.16
N ILE A 235 15.31 -10.47 14.26
CA ILE A 235 15.81 -10.32 12.88
C ILE A 235 17.25 -9.82 12.91
N SER A 236 17.58 -8.86 13.76
CA SER A 236 18.94 -8.28 13.82
C SER A 236 20.03 -9.27 14.30
N LEU A 237 19.66 -10.34 14.99
CA LEU A 237 20.65 -11.29 15.50
C LEU A 237 21.42 -12.02 14.40
N LEU A 238 20.84 -12.19 13.21
CA LEU A 238 21.52 -12.86 12.10
C LEU A 238 22.73 -12.06 11.58
N GLN A 239 22.79 -10.75 11.79
CA GLN A 239 23.95 -9.92 11.41
C GLN A 239 25.25 -10.37 12.08
N TYR A 240 25.18 -11.07 13.23
CA TYR A 240 26.38 -11.58 13.93
C TYR A 240 26.90 -12.92 13.38
N LYS A 241 26.19 -13.53 12.43
CA LYS A 241 26.67 -14.71 11.70
C LYS A 241 27.72 -14.30 10.66
N ALA A 242 28.78 -15.10 10.54
CA ALA A 242 29.86 -14.86 9.56
C ALA A 242 29.29 -14.66 8.15
N GLY A 243 29.78 -13.67 7.42
CA GLY A 243 29.35 -13.29 6.08
C GLY A 243 28.05 -12.47 6.01
N MET A 244 27.30 -12.31 7.11
CA MET A 244 26.09 -11.49 7.10
C MET A 244 26.37 -10.00 7.29
N GLN A 245 27.47 -9.63 7.98
CA GLN A 245 27.84 -8.22 8.17
C GLN A 245 28.10 -7.50 6.84
N GLU A 246 28.62 -8.20 5.84
CA GLU A 246 28.85 -7.63 4.49
C GLU A 246 27.56 -7.27 3.79
N LYS A 247 26.47 -7.95 4.11
CA LYS A 247 25.11 -7.68 3.58
C LYS A 247 24.42 -6.51 4.28
N VAL A 248 24.80 -6.25 5.52
CA VAL A 248 24.19 -5.23 6.40
C VAL A 248 25.25 -4.40 7.12
N PRO A 249 26.18 -3.73 6.39
CA PRO A 249 27.32 -3.05 7.01
C PRO A 249 26.90 -1.93 8.00
N GLN A 250 25.73 -1.33 7.81
CA GLN A 250 25.21 -0.29 8.69
C GLN A 250 24.38 -0.84 9.87
N GLY A 251 24.23 -2.17 9.94
CA GLY A 251 23.40 -2.86 10.94
C GLY A 251 21.89 -2.85 10.61
N VAL A 252 21.23 -3.97 10.90
CA VAL A 252 19.84 -4.25 10.54
C VAL A 252 18.87 -3.16 11.00
N MET A 253 19.07 -2.63 12.20
CA MET A 253 18.18 -1.58 12.74
C MET A 253 18.23 -0.29 11.93
N THR A 254 19.35 0.03 11.28
CA THR A 254 19.47 1.19 10.39
C THR A 254 18.57 1.03 9.16
N TYR A 255 18.56 -0.16 8.55
CA TYR A 255 17.71 -0.43 7.38
C TYR A 255 16.23 -0.42 7.75
N LEU A 256 15.84 -1.03 8.86
CA LEU A 256 14.46 -1.01 9.34
C LEU A 256 13.97 0.41 9.59
N LYS A 257 14.81 1.29 10.14
CA LYS A 257 14.47 2.70 10.40
C LYS A 257 14.35 3.56 9.14
N ARG A 258 14.81 3.10 7.99
CA ARG A 258 14.69 3.80 6.70
C ARG A 258 13.36 3.54 6.01
N LEU A 259 12.66 2.45 6.35
CA LEU A 259 11.37 2.10 5.76
C LEU A 259 10.27 3.03 6.28
N TYR A 260 9.25 3.23 5.46
CA TYR A 260 7.99 3.84 5.87
C TYR A 260 6.99 2.75 6.20
N TYR A 261 6.18 2.95 7.22
CA TYR A 261 5.21 1.98 7.73
C TYR A 261 3.82 2.61 7.74
N GLU A 262 2.86 2.01 7.07
CA GLU A 262 1.49 2.52 7.13
C GLU A 262 0.63 1.72 8.11
N THR A 263 -0.46 2.31 8.59
CA THR A 263 -1.18 1.84 9.78
C THR A 263 -2.44 1.05 9.51
N ALA A 264 -2.70 0.62 8.25
CA ALA A 264 -3.88 -0.15 7.90
C ALA A 264 -4.03 -1.38 8.82
N LEU A 265 -5.23 -1.58 9.34
CA LEU A 265 -5.60 -2.70 10.22
C LEU A 265 -4.69 -2.88 11.47
N SER A 266 -3.80 -1.91 11.74
CA SER A 266 -2.79 -1.99 12.81
C SER A 266 -2.84 -0.81 13.79
N ALA A 267 -3.84 0.06 13.70
CA ALA A 267 -3.98 1.26 14.56
C ALA A 267 -4.46 0.91 15.98
N THR A 268 -3.72 0.07 16.69
CA THR A 268 -3.99 -0.35 18.07
C THR A 268 -2.82 -0.02 18.98
N PRO A 269 -3.04 0.15 20.30
CA PRO A 269 -1.94 0.45 21.24
C PRO A 269 -0.76 -0.54 21.18
N ASN A 270 -1.04 -1.82 20.97
CA ASN A 270 0.00 -2.85 20.89
C ASN A 270 0.89 -2.67 19.65
N ALA A 271 0.28 -2.53 18.47
CA ALA A 271 1.01 -2.36 17.22
C ALA A 271 1.71 -0.99 17.16
N LEU A 272 1.00 0.10 17.49
CA LEU A 272 1.57 1.45 17.45
C LEU A 272 2.70 1.65 18.44
N ARG A 273 2.64 1.05 19.64
CA ARG A 273 3.74 1.10 20.61
C ARG A 273 4.96 0.37 20.06
N SER A 274 4.79 -0.83 19.55
CA SER A 274 5.89 -1.61 18.99
C SER A 274 6.53 -0.89 17.80
N LEU A 275 5.72 -0.26 16.94
CA LEU A 275 6.21 0.53 15.82
C LEU A 275 6.96 1.80 16.27
N GLN A 276 6.44 2.51 17.26
CA GLN A 276 7.04 3.72 17.83
C GLN A 276 8.43 3.46 18.47
N GLU A 277 8.62 2.27 19.04
CA GLU A 277 9.93 1.86 19.58
C GLU A 277 10.95 1.55 18.47
N LEU A 278 10.47 1.18 17.27
CA LEU A 278 11.33 0.85 16.14
C LEU A 278 11.72 2.07 15.32
N VAL A 279 10.77 2.95 14.99
CA VAL A 279 10.97 4.03 14.02
C VAL A 279 10.53 5.39 14.54
N TYR A 280 11.09 6.44 13.93
CA TYR A 280 10.63 7.79 14.19
C TYR A 280 9.23 8.01 13.61
N PRO A 281 8.39 8.87 14.23
CA PRO A 281 7.07 9.20 13.72
C PRO A 281 7.05 9.70 12.26
N SER A 282 8.16 10.27 11.77
CA SER A 282 8.32 10.70 10.38
C SER A 282 8.27 9.56 9.36
N GLN A 283 8.43 8.31 9.81
CA GLN A 283 8.36 7.10 8.99
C GLN A 283 6.99 6.41 9.07
N ILE A 284 6.04 6.98 9.81
CA ILE A 284 4.70 6.39 9.97
C ILE A 284 3.71 7.15 9.08
N LEU A 285 2.86 6.42 8.37
CA LEU A 285 1.86 6.92 7.44
C LEU A 285 0.48 6.37 7.81
N PHE A 286 -0.59 7.06 7.45
CA PHE A 286 -1.93 6.53 7.59
C PHE A 286 -2.28 5.64 6.40
N GLY A 287 -2.93 4.50 6.65
CA GLY A 287 -3.50 3.59 5.66
C GLY A 287 -4.82 2.99 6.15
N SER A 288 -5.74 2.69 5.23
CA SER A 288 -7.06 2.10 5.55
C SER A 288 -7.25 0.67 5.10
N ASP A 289 -6.59 0.27 4.03
CA ASP A 289 -6.79 -1.00 3.30
C ASP A 289 -8.20 -1.13 2.67
N TYR A 290 -8.92 0.02 2.51
CA TYR A 290 -10.20 0.04 1.82
C TYR A 290 -10.00 -0.27 0.31
N PRO A 291 -10.88 -1.03 -0.37
CA PRO A 291 -12.12 -1.65 0.11
C PRO A 291 -11.98 -3.14 0.53
N PHE A 292 -10.78 -3.72 0.52
CA PHE A 292 -10.59 -5.10 1.01
C PHE A 292 -10.83 -5.18 2.52
N ALA A 293 -10.36 -4.20 3.28
CA ALA A 293 -10.89 -3.93 4.61
C ALA A 293 -12.31 -3.36 4.45
N PRO A 294 -13.36 -4.01 5.00
CA PRO A 294 -14.71 -3.50 4.92
C PRO A 294 -14.83 -2.05 5.40
N GLU A 295 -15.72 -1.28 4.76
CA GLU A 295 -15.94 0.16 5.02
C GLU A 295 -16.03 0.50 6.52
N VAL A 296 -16.66 -0.37 7.31
CA VAL A 296 -16.80 -0.18 8.78
C VAL A 296 -15.45 -0.12 9.52
N LEU A 297 -14.36 -0.68 8.95
CA LEU A 297 -13.04 -0.69 9.57
C LEU A 297 -12.29 0.63 9.39
N THR A 298 -12.56 1.41 8.35
CA THR A 298 -11.92 2.71 8.12
C THR A 298 -12.08 3.66 9.31
N PRO A 299 -13.30 3.97 9.83
CA PRO A 299 -13.46 4.82 11.01
C PRO A 299 -12.90 4.18 12.29
N LEU A 300 -12.80 2.85 12.37
CA LEU A 300 -12.18 2.17 13.51
C LEU A 300 -10.67 2.40 13.51
N THR A 301 -9.99 2.25 12.36
CA THR A 301 -8.56 2.53 12.19
C THR A 301 -8.24 3.98 12.53
N ILE A 302 -9.01 4.94 12.02
CA ILE A 302 -8.86 6.37 12.32
C ILE A 302 -9.01 6.64 13.82
N ARG A 303 -10.04 6.09 14.47
CA ARG A 303 -10.22 6.23 15.91
C ARG A 303 -9.10 5.62 16.72
N GLY A 304 -8.61 4.45 16.31
CA GLY A 304 -7.48 3.78 16.93
C GLY A 304 -6.23 4.65 16.93
N LEU A 305 -5.93 5.25 15.77
CA LEU A 305 -4.80 6.18 15.61
C LEU A 305 -4.98 7.45 16.46
N LYS A 306 -6.13 8.13 16.34
CA LYS A 306 -6.43 9.38 17.07
C LYS A 306 -6.48 9.21 18.60
N ASN A 307 -6.87 8.04 19.09
CA ASN A 307 -6.96 7.73 20.51
C ASN A 307 -5.66 7.21 21.13
N TYR A 308 -4.66 6.89 20.34
CA TYR A 308 -3.38 6.39 20.84
C TYR A 308 -2.62 7.48 21.61
N LYS A 309 -2.35 7.25 22.89
CA LYS A 309 -1.75 8.24 23.81
C LYS A 309 -0.24 8.40 23.66
N GLY A 310 0.41 7.56 22.85
CA GLY A 310 1.85 7.66 22.58
C GLY A 310 2.24 8.74 21.57
N PHE A 311 1.26 9.31 20.85
CA PHE A 311 1.47 10.41 19.91
C PHE A 311 0.90 11.72 20.45
N ASP A 312 1.72 12.76 20.44
CA ASP A 312 1.22 14.13 20.66
C ASP A 312 0.48 14.65 19.40
N ARG A 313 -0.12 15.83 19.52
CA ARG A 313 -0.91 16.42 18.43
C ARG A 313 -0.08 16.69 17.17
N GLN A 314 1.19 17.07 17.32
CA GLN A 314 2.06 17.36 16.17
C GLN A 314 2.47 16.08 15.45
N THR A 315 2.84 15.06 16.22
CA THR A 315 3.15 13.72 15.71
C THR A 315 1.95 13.14 14.97
N LEU A 316 0.76 13.22 15.56
CA LEU A 316 -0.46 12.71 14.93
C LEU A 316 -0.72 13.39 13.58
N LYS A 317 -0.63 14.73 13.50
CA LYS A 317 -0.75 15.46 12.23
C LYS A 317 0.30 15.03 11.19
N SER A 318 1.53 14.76 11.64
CA SER A 318 2.57 14.26 10.74
C SER A 318 2.19 12.91 10.14
N ILE A 319 1.64 12.00 10.93
CA ILE A 319 1.18 10.68 10.49
C ILE A 319 -0.07 10.78 9.62
N GLU A 320 -1.04 11.61 10.02
CA GLU A 320 -2.31 11.76 9.30
C GLU A 320 -2.12 12.27 7.87
N TYR A 321 -1.19 13.23 7.64
CA TYR A 321 -0.97 13.80 6.31
C TYR A 321 0.46 14.33 6.04
N GLY A 322 1.15 14.86 7.04
CA GLY A 322 2.41 15.59 6.82
C GLY A 322 3.52 14.74 6.22
N ASN A 323 3.63 13.47 6.61
CA ASN A 323 4.64 12.56 6.09
C ASN A 323 4.29 12.13 4.65
N ALA A 324 3.02 11.84 4.39
CA ALA A 324 2.55 11.48 3.04
C ALA A 324 2.76 12.62 2.05
N LEU A 325 2.52 13.89 2.43
CA LEU A 325 2.77 15.04 1.56
C LEU A 325 4.23 15.17 1.10
N LYS A 326 5.19 14.73 1.91
CA LYS A 326 6.61 14.72 1.52
C LYS A 326 6.92 13.67 0.47
N LEU A 327 6.20 12.54 0.51
CA LEU A 327 6.36 11.44 -0.44
C LEU A 327 5.57 11.68 -1.73
N PHE A 328 4.40 12.31 -1.63
CA PHE A 328 3.45 12.56 -2.72
C PHE A 328 3.24 14.06 -2.94
N PRO A 329 4.27 14.80 -3.38
CA PRO A 329 4.21 16.26 -3.48
C PRO A 329 3.15 16.76 -4.48
N ARG A 330 2.71 15.92 -5.43
CA ARG A 330 1.65 16.26 -6.38
C ARG A 330 0.32 16.49 -5.67
N ILE A 331 0.02 15.70 -4.67
CA ILE A 331 -1.21 15.84 -3.86
C ILE A 331 -1.25 17.19 -3.14
N GLY A 332 -0.09 17.70 -2.68
CA GLY A 332 0.00 18.97 -1.94
C GLY A 332 0.08 20.24 -2.82
N LYS A 333 0.33 20.11 -4.13
CA LYS A 333 0.42 21.23 -5.06
C LYS A 333 -0.96 21.53 -5.65
N GLY A 334 -1.63 22.52 -5.13
CA GLY A 334 -2.93 22.94 -5.62
C GLY A 334 -3.32 24.33 -5.24
#